data_eb858065fdd7c4c3dbf4d728af15db67
#
_entry.id   eb858065fdd7c4c3dbf4d728af15db67
#
_cell.length_a   1.000
_cell.length_b   1.000
_cell.length_c   1.000
_cell.angle_alpha   90.00
_cell.angle_beta   90.00
_cell.angle_gamma   90.00
#
_symmetry.space_group_name_H-M   'P 1'
#
loop_
_entity.id
_entity.type
_entity.pdbx_description
1 polymer ?
#
loop_
_entity_poly.entity_id
_entity_poly.type
_entity_poly.pdbx_seq_one_letter_code
_entity_poly.pdbx_strand_id
1 'polypeptide(L)'
;MLKENGLANLRISKKKFIYLISPNNIYPGFYQDLKKVLSSGKIGLFQMRFKKYSFKKKITIGKKIKQICKTNNVKFLVNDDPELSKKLNADGCHLGQNDMSITEARKIVGNKIIGITCHNSIKLAKAAIKGRADYIAFGAFFSTKTKKVKYKASTQILDKVKKLTRIPIVAIGGIDVNNYSKLLLNNANLLAISGYVWKNKKYKPFETIEKIK
;
A
#
# COMPACT_ATOMS: atom_id res chain seq x y z
N MET A 1 -24.12 -19.31 1.77
CA MET A 1 -22.75 -19.30 2.34
C MET A 1 -21.78 -18.91 1.25
N LEU A 2 -21.30 -17.63 1.24
CA LEU A 2 -20.27 -17.16 0.31
C LEU A 2 -18.93 -17.68 0.81
N LYS A 3 -18.27 -18.51 0.00
CA LYS A 3 -16.96 -19.10 0.32
C LYS A 3 -15.92 -18.01 0.61
N GLU A 4 -15.22 -18.12 1.74
CA GLU A 4 -14.18 -17.23 2.26
C GLU A 4 -12.86 -17.29 1.45
N ASN A 5 -12.89 -17.13 0.13
CA ASN A 5 -11.71 -17.34 -0.73
C ASN A 5 -10.81 -16.09 -0.93
N GLY A 6 -11.11 -14.94 -0.31
CA GLY A 6 -10.29 -13.71 -0.47
C GLY A 6 -9.35 -13.41 0.71
N LEU A 7 -9.59 -13.94 1.88
CA LEU A 7 -8.83 -13.63 3.11
C LEU A 7 -7.50 -14.39 3.25
N ALA A 8 -7.26 -15.41 2.43
CA ALA A 8 -6.07 -16.26 2.54
C ALA A 8 -4.77 -15.58 2.06
N ASN A 9 -4.86 -14.57 1.17
CA ASN A 9 -3.68 -14.00 0.51
C ASN A 9 -3.02 -12.86 1.26
N LEU A 10 -3.72 -12.17 2.16
CA LEU A 10 -3.18 -11.02 2.91
C LEU A 10 -3.32 -11.21 4.42
N ARG A 11 -2.63 -12.21 4.98
CA ARG A 11 -2.48 -12.33 6.44
C ARG A 11 -1.43 -11.33 6.91
N ILE A 12 -1.88 -10.28 7.61
CA ILE A 12 -1.00 -9.26 8.18
C ILE A 12 -0.87 -9.52 9.68
N SER A 13 0.37 -9.73 10.12
CA SER A 13 0.69 -9.76 11.54
C SER A 13 0.43 -8.37 12.16
N LYS A 14 -0.08 -8.30 13.38
CA LYS A 14 -0.25 -7.03 14.13
C LYS A 14 1.05 -6.22 14.21
N LYS A 15 2.22 -6.87 14.17
CA LYS A 15 3.54 -6.22 14.15
C LYS A 15 3.89 -5.59 12.80
N LYS A 16 3.30 -6.06 11.68
CA LYS A 16 3.61 -5.62 10.30
C LYS A 16 2.52 -4.71 9.73
N PHE A 17 2.19 -3.63 10.41
CA PHE A 17 1.08 -2.74 10.09
C PHE A 17 1.44 -1.60 9.13
N ILE A 18 2.70 -1.51 8.68
CA ILE A 18 3.12 -0.47 7.73
C ILE A 18 3.07 -1.00 6.30
N TYR A 19 2.43 -0.24 5.44
CA TYR A 19 2.41 -0.37 3.99
C TYR A 19 3.31 0.72 3.39
N LEU A 20 4.55 0.39 3.10
CA LEU A 20 5.52 1.35 2.61
C LEU A 20 5.35 1.56 1.09
N ILE A 21 5.19 2.81 0.66
CA ILE A 21 5.16 3.18 -0.76
C ILE A 21 6.51 3.78 -1.14
N SER A 22 7.07 3.40 -2.29
CA SER A 22 8.36 3.89 -2.78
C SER A 22 8.40 5.43 -2.88
N PRO A 23 9.58 6.05 -2.90
CA PRO A 23 9.72 7.44 -3.30
C PRO A 23 9.30 7.61 -4.77
N ASN A 24 9.15 8.87 -5.24
CA ASN A 24 8.79 9.14 -6.63
C ASN A 24 9.90 8.75 -7.61
N ASN A 25 11.15 8.86 -7.20
CA ASN A 25 12.34 8.52 -7.98
C ASN A 25 13.32 7.74 -7.10
N ILE A 26 14.17 6.93 -7.73
CA ILE A 26 15.32 6.30 -7.09
C ILE A 26 16.41 7.36 -6.93
N TYR A 27 17.07 7.35 -5.78
CA TYR A 27 18.22 8.19 -5.44
C TYR A 27 19.44 7.32 -5.09
N PRO A 28 20.67 7.89 -5.10
CA PRO A 28 21.85 7.17 -4.63
C PRO A 28 21.66 6.62 -3.21
N GLY A 29 21.93 5.33 -3.00
CA GLY A 29 21.69 4.68 -1.69
C GLY A 29 20.29 4.12 -1.45
N PHE A 30 19.31 4.33 -2.35
CA PHE A 30 17.92 3.88 -2.16
C PHE A 30 17.79 2.38 -1.81
N TYR A 31 18.54 1.52 -2.46
CA TYR A 31 18.44 0.07 -2.20
C TYR A 31 18.99 -0.32 -0.82
N GLN A 32 20.03 0.37 -0.35
CA GLN A 32 20.58 0.18 1.00
C GLN A 32 19.57 0.64 2.05
N ASP A 33 18.97 1.82 1.84
CA ASP A 33 17.93 2.34 2.71
C ASP A 33 16.70 1.42 2.72
N LEU A 34 16.28 0.93 1.55
CA LEU A 34 15.17 -0.01 1.44
C LEU A 34 15.44 -1.29 2.23
N LYS A 35 16.63 -1.89 2.09
CA LYS A 35 17.00 -3.08 2.87
C LYS A 35 16.89 -2.82 4.37
N LYS A 36 17.48 -1.72 4.86
CA LYS A 36 17.41 -1.33 6.28
C LYS A 36 15.98 -1.11 6.76
N VAL A 37 15.16 -0.39 5.98
CA VAL A 37 13.76 -0.14 6.34
C VAL A 37 12.96 -1.43 6.43
N LEU A 38 13.12 -2.33 5.46
CA LEU A 38 12.37 -3.59 5.45
C LEU A 38 12.83 -4.56 6.56
N SER A 39 14.09 -4.48 7.01
CA SER A 39 14.58 -5.33 8.11
C SER A 39 14.05 -4.93 9.50
N SER A 40 13.35 -3.79 9.63
CA SER A 40 12.70 -3.37 10.88
C SER A 40 11.64 -4.34 11.39
N GLY A 41 11.15 -5.24 10.54
CA GLY A 41 10.07 -6.17 10.90
C GLY A 41 8.66 -5.54 10.97
N LYS A 42 8.54 -4.21 10.77
CA LYS A 42 7.26 -3.47 10.85
C LYS A 42 6.53 -3.34 9.51
N ILE A 43 7.22 -3.63 8.38
CA ILE A 43 6.69 -3.49 7.03
C ILE A 43 6.00 -4.78 6.59
N GLY A 44 4.71 -4.72 6.31
CA GLY A 44 3.94 -5.85 5.76
C GLY A 44 3.88 -5.85 4.23
N LEU A 45 3.72 -4.66 3.65
CA LEU A 45 3.60 -4.45 2.22
C LEU A 45 4.58 -3.38 1.74
N PHE A 46 5.13 -3.57 0.54
CA PHE A 46 5.87 -2.54 -0.19
C PHE A 46 5.25 -2.33 -1.56
N GLN A 47 4.92 -1.06 -1.92
CA GLN A 47 4.39 -0.69 -3.23
C GLN A 47 5.44 0.04 -4.05
N MET A 48 5.78 -0.49 -5.21
CA MET A 48 6.60 0.17 -6.21
C MET A 48 5.76 1.16 -7.03
N ARG A 49 6.01 2.47 -6.88
CA ARG A 49 5.25 3.56 -7.51
C ARG A 49 6.17 4.57 -8.22
N PHE A 50 6.63 4.22 -9.40
CA PHE A 50 7.48 5.07 -10.25
C PHE A 50 6.74 5.50 -11.52
N LYS A 51 5.89 6.52 -11.42
CA LYS A 51 4.99 6.94 -12.53
C LYS A 51 5.73 7.46 -13.75
N LYS A 52 6.91 8.06 -13.57
CA LYS A 52 7.68 8.71 -14.65
C LYS A 52 8.67 7.78 -15.37
N TYR A 53 8.85 6.54 -14.90
CA TYR A 53 9.81 5.62 -15.52
C TYR A 53 9.17 4.79 -16.63
N SER A 54 9.95 4.51 -17.68
CA SER A 54 9.54 3.60 -18.76
C SER A 54 9.28 2.19 -18.23
N PHE A 55 8.49 1.42 -18.96
CA PHE A 55 8.18 0.03 -18.59
C PHE A 55 9.44 -0.81 -18.41
N LYS A 56 10.40 -0.73 -19.37
CA LYS A 56 11.70 -1.42 -19.30
C LYS A 56 12.47 -1.07 -18.00
N LYS A 57 12.55 0.24 -17.67
CA LYS A 57 13.21 0.72 -16.44
C LYS A 57 12.49 0.20 -15.17
N LYS A 58 11.15 0.20 -15.16
CA LYS A 58 10.36 -0.36 -14.06
C LYS A 58 10.63 -1.85 -13.85
N ILE A 59 10.82 -2.65 -14.91
CA ILE A 59 11.16 -4.07 -14.81
C ILE A 59 12.51 -4.24 -14.13
N THR A 60 13.56 -3.54 -14.58
CA THR A 60 14.91 -3.65 -14.01
C THR A 60 14.92 -3.30 -12.53
N ILE A 61 14.27 -2.21 -12.15
CA ILE A 61 14.14 -1.74 -10.77
C ILE A 61 13.32 -2.73 -9.94
N GLY A 62 12.17 -3.15 -10.49
CA GLY A 62 11.24 -4.04 -9.82
C GLY A 62 11.83 -5.40 -9.46
N LYS A 63 12.67 -5.96 -10.33
CA LYS A 63 13.42 -7.22 -10.02
C LYS A 63 14.27 -7.07 -8.77
N LYS A 64 15.03 -5.96 -8.65
CA LYS A 64 15.89 -5.70 -7.47
C LYS A 64 15.05 -5.49 -6.21
N ILE A 65 13.97 -4.67 -6.29
CA ILE A 65 13.08 -4.42 -5.18
C ILE A 65 12.39 -5.71 -4.71
N LYS A 66 11.87 -6.51 -5.64
CA LYS A 66 11.24 -7.80 -5.33
C LYS A 66 12.16 -8.70 -4.53
N GLN A 67 13.44 -8.82 -4.94
CA GLN A 67 14.41 -9.62 -4.20
C GLN A 67 14.60 -9.11 -2.77
N ILE A 68 14.71 -7.80 -2.58
CA ILE A 68 14.83 -7.19 -1.25
C ILE A 68 13.57 -7.46 -0.41
N CYS A 69 12.38 -7.34 -0.99
CA CYS A 69 11.13 -7.65 -0.31
C CYS A 69 11.06 -9.12 0.11
N LYS A 70 11.43 -10.05 -0.80
CA LYS A 70 11.45 -11.49 -0.52
C LYS A 70 12.36 -11.83 0.67
N THR A 71 13.58 -11.29 0.69
CA THR A 71 14.56 -11.52 1.77
C THR A 71 14.04 -11.07 3.14
N ASN A 72 13.18 -10.02 3.17
CA ASN A 72 12.63 -9.46 4.40
C ASN A 72 11.20 -9.95 4.71
N ASN A 73 10.69 -10.93 3.98
CA ASN A 73 9.31 -11.41 4.11
C ASN A 73 8.26 -10.29 4.06
N VAL A 74 8.40 -9.40 3.06
CA VAL A 74 7.51 -8.27 2.77
C VAL A 74 6.82 -8.52 1.43
N LYS A 75 5.50 -8.34 1.36
CA LYS A 75 4.75 -8.49 0.11
C LYS A 75 5.06 -7.34 -0.85
N PHE A 76 5.41 -7.67 -2.09
CA PHE A 76 5.77 -6.72 -3.13
C PHE A 76 4.59 -6.45 -4.06
N LEU A 77 4.10 -5.21 -4.11
CA LEU A 77 3.00 -4.77 -4.95
C LEU A 77 3.45 -3.76 -6.00
N VAL A 78 2.79 -3.76 -7.16
CA VAL A 78 2.99 -2.79 -8.23
C VAL A 78 1.82 -1.81 -8.26
N ASN A 79 2.12 -0.53 -8.42
CA ASN A 79 1.11 0.53 -8.49
C ASN A 79 0.53 0.64 -9.90
N ASP A 80 -0.80 0.72 -10.05
CA ASP A 80 -1.62 1.01 -11.23
C ASP A 80 -1.51 0.00 -12.40
N ASP A 81 -0.57 -0.96 -12.41
CA ASP A 81 -0.17 -1.71 -13.59
C ASP A 81 -0.17 -3.24 -13.34
N PRO A 82 -1.31 -3.93 -13.61
CA PRO A 82 -1.41 -5.38 -13.47
C PRO A 82 -0.48 -6.18 -14.40
N GLU A 83 -0.22 -5.68 -15.63
CA GLU A 83 0.69 -6.35 -16.57
C GLU A 83 2.13 -6.34 -16.06
N LEU A 84 2.58 -5.20 -15.54
CA LEU A 84 3.88 -5.10 -14.90
C LEU A 84 3.96 -5.99 -13.64
N SER A 85 2.87 -6.07 -12.88
CA SER A 85 2.77 -6.97 -11.71
C SER A 85 2.94 -8.43 -12.12
N LYS A 86 2.27 -8.87 -13.19
CA LYS A 86 2.43 -10.21 -13.78
C LYS A 86 3.84 -10.44 -14.27
N LYS A 87 4.40 -9.50 -15.06
CA LYS A 87 5.76 -9.60 -15.63
C LYS A 87 6.85 -9.69 -14.56
N LEU A 88 6.69 -9.00 -13.45
CA LEU A 88 7.59 -9.06 -12.30
C LEU A 88 7.33 -10.27 -11.39
N ASN A 89 6.26 -11.02 -11.65
CA ASN A 89 5.74 -12.00 -10.71
C ASN A 89 5.65 -11.43 -9.28
N ALA A 90 5.09 -10.21 -9.16
CA ALA A 90 4.85 -9.54 -7.89
C ALA A 90 3.78 -10.28 -7.07
N ASP A 91 3.66 -9.98 -5.77
CA ASP A 91 2.58 -10.52 -4.93
C ASP A 91 1.21 -9.94 -5.29
N GLY A 92 1.16 -8.84 -6.05
CA GLY A 92 -0.06 -8.23 -6.54
C GLY A 92 0.11 -6.79 -7.02
N CYS A 93 -1.01 -6.07 -7.13
CA CYS A 93 -1.06 -4.68 -7.55
C CYS A 93 -2.03 -3.84 -6.69
N HIS A 94 -1.87 -2.52 -6.78
CA HIS A 94 -2.78 -1.53 -6.19
C HIS A 94 -3.34 -0.64 -7.29
N LEU A 95 -4.67 -0.47 -7.34
CA LEU A 95 -5.37 0.25 -8.39
C LEU A 95 -6.12 1.47 -7.80
N GLY A 96 -6.08 2.58 -8.52
CA GLY A 96 -6.94 3.73 -8.30
C GLY A 96 -8.23 3.63 -9.10
N GLN A 97 -9.06 4.68 -9.03
CA GLN A 97 -10.39 4.69 -9.67
C GLN A 97 -10.35 4.93 -11.19
N ASN A 98 -9.24 5.43 -11.71
CA ASN A 98 -9.04 5.69 -13.15
C ASN A 98 -8.13 4.64 -13.80
N ASP A 99 -7.71 3.63 -13.06
CA ASP A 99 -6.88 2.54 -13.56
C ASP A 99 -7.75 1.40 -14.08
N MET A 100 -7.14 0.30 -14.50
CA MET A 100 -7.83 -0.90 -14.93
C MET A 100 -8.85 -1.38 -13.89
N SER A 101 -10.00 -1.86 -14.33
CA SER A 101 -11.01 -2.41 -13.42
C SER A 101 -10.48 -3.63 -12.65
N ILE A 102 -11.02 -3.86 -11.46
CA ILE A 102 -10.63 -5.03 -10.65
C ILE A 102 -10.92 -6.35 -11.38
N THR A 103 -11.97 -6.41 -12.16
CA THR A 103 -12.35 -7.61 -12.94
C THR A 103 -11.33 -7.92 -14.02
N GLU A 104 -10.88 -6.92 -14.77
CA GLU A 104 -9.84 -7.07 -15.80
C GLU A 104 -8.49 -7.37 -15.17
N ALA A 105 -8.11 -6.64 -14.12
CA ALA A 105 -6.87 -6.90 -13.38
C ALA A 105 -6.82 -8.33 -12.83
N ARG A 106 -7.95 -8.84 -12.33
CA ARG A 106 -8.06 -10.22 -11.82
C ARG A 106 -7.79 -11.28 -12.90
N LYS A 107 -8.21 -11.03 -14.15
CA LYS A 107 -7.87 -11.91 -15.28
C LYS A 107 -6.36 -11.98 -15.55
N ILE A 108 -5.64 -10.89 -15.31
CA ILE A 108 -4.20 -10.78 -15.55
C ILE A 108 -3.38 -11.39 -14.40
N VAL A 109 -3.70 -11.02 -13.15
CA VAL A 109 -2.88 -11.38 -11.99
C VAL A 109 -3.37 -12.64 -11.26
N GLY A 110 -4.54 -13.19 -11.65
CA GLY A 110 -5.13 -14.40 -11.04
C GLY A 110 -5.43 -14.17 -9.55
N ASN A 111 -5.03 -15.09 -8.70
CA ASN A 111 -5.30 -15.06 -7.25
C ASN A 111 -4.36 -14.15 -6.44
N LYS A 112 -3.57 -13.30 -7.10
CA LYS A 112 -2.67 -12.37 -6.40
C LYS A 112 -3.43 -11.20 -5.78
N ILE A 113 -2.76 -10.49 -4.89
CA ILE A 113 -3.35 -9.37 -4.14
C ILE A 113 -3.76 -8.23 -5.08
N ILE A 114 -5.01 -7.78 -4.98
CA ILE A 114 -5.49 -6.55 -5.62
C ILE A 114 -6.03 -5.62 -4.53
N GLY A 115 -5.39 -4.46 -4.36
CA GLY A 115 -5.88 -3.40 -3.50
C GLY A 115 -6.53 -2.27 -4.28
N ILE A 116 -7.57 -1.65 -3.72
CA ILE A 116 -8.34 -0.59 -4.39
C ILE A 116 -8.38 0.68 -3.53
N THR A 117 -8.07 1.83 -4.17
CA THR A 117 -8.29 3.16 -3.56
C THR A 117 -9.77 3.50 -3.56
N CYS A 118 -10.35 3.80 -2.39
CA CYS A 118 -11.76 4.18 -2.23
C CYS A 118 -11.95 5.65 -1.80
N HIS A 119 -10.89 6.46 -1.74
CA HIS A 119 -10.91 7.86 -1.32
C HIS A 119 -11.58 8.07 0.05
N ASN A 120 -12.77 8.69 0.09
CA ASN A 120 -13.63 8.83 1.27
C ASN A 120 -15.07 8.39 0.91
N SER A 121 -15.22 7.24 0.25
CA SER A 121 -16.49 6.82 -0.34
C SER A 121 -16.88 5.39 0.04
N ILE A 122 -18.00 5.27 0.75
CA ILE A 122 -18.64 3.98 1.06
C ILE A 122 -19.11 3.28 -0.24
N LYS A 123 -19.58 4.05 -1.23
CA LYS A 123 -20.01 3.50 -2.53
C LYS A 123 -18.85 2.78 -3.22
N LEU A 124 -17.67 3.41 -3.28
CA LEU A 124 -16.47 2.80 -3.86
C LEU A 124 -16.00 1.59 -3.05
N ALA A 125 -16.07 1.65 -1.72
CA ALA A 125 -15.74 0.52 -0.86
C ALA A 125 -16.65 -0.70 -1.15
N LYS A 126 -17.97 -0.50 -1.20
CA LYS A 126 -18.93 -1.57 -1.55
C LYS A 126 -18.65 -2.17 -2.92
N ALA A 127 -18.34 -1.34 -3.93
CA ALA A 127 -17.99 -1.80 -5.27
C ALA A 127 -16.68 -2.63 -5.26
N ALA A 128 -15.65 -2.18 -4.55
CA ALA A 128 -14.38 -2.91 -4.42
C ALA A 128 -14.56 -4.25 -3.68
N ILE A 129 -15.36 -4.31 -2.62
CA ILE A 129 -15.68 -5.54 -1.89
C ILE A 129 -16.42 -6.52 -2.81
N LYS A 130 -17.46 -6.05 -3.54
CA LYS A 130 -18.19 -6.87 -4.53
C LYS A 130 -17.26 -7.39 -5.63
N GLY A 131 -16.30 -6.58 -6.07
CA GLY A 131 -15.27 -6.94 -7.04
C GLY A 131 -14.17 -7.85 -6.49
N ARG A 132 -14.24 -8.30 -5.22
CA ARG A 132 -13.26 -9.17 -4.55
C ARG A 132 -11.87 -8.53 -4.43
N ALA A 133 -11.82 -7.25 -4.01
CA ALA A 133 -10.57 -6.64 -3.57
C ALA A 133 -10.01 -7.38 -2.34
N ASP A 134 -8.69 -7.53 -2.27
CA ASP A 134 -8.02 -8.15 -1.13
C ASP A 134 -7.78 -7.16 0.02
N TYR A 135 -7.77 -5.86 -0.28
CA TYR A 135 -7.83 -4.75 0.68
C TYR A 135 -8.37 -3.47 0.03
N ILE A 136 -8.83 -2.54 0.86
CA ILE A 136 -9.35 -1.24 0.42
C ILE A 136 -8.60 -0.11 1.13
N ALA A 137 -8.32 0.98 0.41
CA ALA A 137 -7.56 2.11 0.93
C ALA A 137 -8.37 3.41 0.94
N PHE A 138 -8.32 4.13 2.05
CA PHE A 138 -8.99 5.41 2.27
C PHE A 138 -7.99 6.53 2.53
N GLY A 139 -8.28 7.71 2.06
CA GLY A 139 -7.45 8.90 2.25
C GLY A 139 -7.79 10.04 1.24
N ALA A 140 -7.11 11.19 1.40
CA ALA A 140 -6.04 11.40 2.36
C ALA A 140 -6.61 11.82 3.72
N PHE A 141 -6.04 11.27 4.81
CA PHE A 141 -6.46 11.64 6.18
C PHE A 141 -5.83 12.95 6.63
N PHE A 142 -4.59 13.21 6.22
CA PHE A 142 -3.84 14.41 6.58
C PHE A 142 -3.25 15.06 5.35
N SER A 143 -2.84 16.34 5.48
CA SER A 143 -2.17 17.09 4.41
C SER A 143 -0.88 16.40 3.98
N THR A 144 -0.59 16.39 2.68
CA THR A 144 0.61 15.73 2.13
C THR A 144 1.22 16.53 0.99
N LYS A 145 2.57 16.57 0.96
CA LYS A 145 3.34 17.16 -0.14
C LYS A 145 3.68 16.16 -1.26
N THR A 146 3.24 14.90 -1.14
CA THR A 146 3.58 13.84 -2.11
C THR A 146 2.68 13.86 -3.34
N LYS A 147 1.39 14.24 -3.16
CA LYS A 147 0.38 14.33 -4.22
C LYS A 147 -0.63 15.43 -3.86
N LYS A 148 -1.15 16.15 -4.86
CA LYS A 148 -2.29 17.08 -4.64
C LYS A 148 -3.50 16.31 -4.11
N VAL A 149 -3.99 16.70 -2.94
CA VAL A 149 -5.12 16.04 -2.28
C VAL A 149 -6.42 16.54 -2.89
N LYS A 150 -7.16 15.64 -3.55
CA LYS A 150 -8.52 15.92 -4.08
C LYS A 150 -9.61 15.54 -3.08
N TYR A 151 -9.38 14.51 -2.26
CA TYR A 151 -10.35 13.95 -1.33
C TYR A 151 -9.76 13.91 0.07
N LYS A 152 -10.50 14.44 1.05
CA LYS A 152 -10.15 14.35 2.48
C LYS A 152 -11.01 13.26 3.12
N ALA A 153 -10.39 12.34 3.83
CA ALA A 153 -11.06 11.31 4.60
C ALA A 153 -11.11 11.68 6.09
N SER A 154 -12.18 11.29 6.77
CA SER A 154 -12.28 11.34 8.23
C SER A 154 -12.22 9.94 8.82
N THR A 155 -11.81 9.81 10.09
CA THR A 155 -11.74 8.51 10.77
C THR A 155 -13.07 7.77 10.81
N GLN A 156 -14.20 8.49 10.80
CA GLN A 156 -15.54 7.90 10.74
C GLN A 156 -15.76 6.96 9.54
N ILE A 157 -15.03 7.14 8.41
CA ILE A 157 -15.14 6.23 7.26
C ILE A 157 -14.63 4.85 7.61
N LEU A 158 -13.57 4.76 8.43
CA LEU A 158 -12.96 3.50 8.83
C LEU A 158 -13.94 2.67 9.67
N ASP A 159 -14.61 3.29 10.64
CA ASP A 159 -15.61 2.63 11.49
C ASP A 159 -16.84 2.16 10.69
N LYS A 160 -17.33 3.02 9.78
CA LYS A 160 -18.43 2.65 8.88
C LYS A 160 -18.08 1.45 8.00
N VAL A 161 -16.88 1.43 7.44
CA VAL A 161 -16.44 0.36 6.53
C VAL A 161 -16.12 -0.93 7.30
N LYS A 162 -15.58 -0.83 8.51
CA LYS A 162 -15.33 -2.00 9.36
C LYS A 162 -16.59 -2.83 9.61
N LYS A 163 -17.75 -2.18 9.68
CA LYS A 163 -19.06 -2.86 9.82
C LYS A 163 -19.50 -3.58 8.53
N LEU A 164 -18.93 -3.22 7.37
CA LEU A 164 -19.32 -3.77 6.06
C LEU A 164 -18.46 -4.93 5.61
N THR A 165 -17.24 -5.08 6.15
CA THR A 165 -16.28 -6.06 5.63
C THR A 165 -15.24 -6.47 6.65
N ARG A 166 -14.67 -7.68 6.42
CA ARG A 166 -13.52 -8.20 7.17
C ARG A 166 -12.19 -8.03 6.43
N ILE A 167 -12.21 -7.60 5.14
CA ILE A 167 -10.96 -7.37 4.41
C ILE A 167 -10.16 -6.22 5.03
N PRO A 168 -8.81 -6.23 4.94
CA PRO A 168 -7.98 -5.19 5.52
C PRO A 168 -8.30 -3.79 5.00
N ILE A 169 -8.32 -2.84 5.93
CA ILE A 169 -8.53 -1.41 5.68
C ILE A 169 -7.19 -0.69 5.77
N VAL A 170 -6.80 0.01 4.71
CA VAL A 170 -5.58 0.80 4.63
C VAL A 170 -5.90 2.28 4.77
N ALA A 171 -5.25 2.97 5.69
CA ALA A 171 -5.28 4.43 5.77
C ALA A 171 -4.06 5.02 5.05
N ILE A 172 -4.28 6.08 4.25
CA ILE A 172 -3.22 6.75 3.48
C ILE A 172 -3.37 8.28 3.52
N GLY A 173 -2.24 8.97 3.39
CA GLY A 173 -2.14 10.42 3.18
C GLY A 173 -1.70 11.19 4.41
N GLY A 174 -0.46 11.75 4.35
CA GLY A 174 0.14 12.59 5.37
C GLY A 174 0.42 11.92 6.71
N ILE A 175 0.53 10.59 6.73
CA ILE A 175 0.75 9.81 7.95
C ILE A 175 2.20 9.93 8.39
N ASP A 176 2.40 10.23 9.69
CA ASP A 176 3.68 10.34 10.36
C ASP A 176 3.62 9.88 11.83
N VAL A 177 4.71 10.08 12.58
CA VAL A 177 4.83 9.67 13.99
C VAL A 177 3.83 10.36 14.92
N ASN A 178 3.32 11.55 14.57
CA ASN A 178 2.44 12.33 15.44
C ASN A 178 0.95 11.98 15.25
N ASN A 179 0.60 11.26 14.17
CA ASN A 179 -0.80 11.07 13.81
C ASN A 179 -1.22 9.63 13.49
N TYR A 180 -0.26 8.71 13.36
CA TYR A 180 -0.52 7.32 12.94
C TYR A 180 -1.41 6.52 13.92
N SER A 181 -1.21 6.72 15.24
CA SER A 181 -1.91 5.97 16.29
C SER A 181 -3.42 6.19 16.24
N LYS A 182 -3.84 7.43 15.95
CA LYS A 182 -5.26 7.76 15.78
C LYS A 182 -5.94 6.90 14.71
N LEU A 183 -5.24 6.55 13.63
CA LEU A 183 -5.82 5.74 12.55
C LEU A 183 -5.93 4.26 12.94
N LEU A 184 -4.95 3.72 13.67
CA LEU A 184 -4.98 2.34 14.19
C LEU A 184 -6.11 2.18 15.21
N LEU A 185 -6.27 3.13 16.11
CA LEU A 185 -7.36 3.15 17.10
C LEU A 185 -8.75 3.22 16.44
N ASN A 186 -8.84 3.80 15.24
CA ASN A 186 -10.08 3.88 14.45
C ASN A 186 -10.15 2.80 13.35
N ASN A 187 -9.71 1.58 13.64
CA ASN A 187 -9.89 0.40 12.77
C ASN A 187 -9.12 0.36 11.45
N ALA A 188 -8.10 1.19 11.22
CA ALA A 188 -7.14 0.94 10.15
C ALA A 188 -6.30 -0.31 10.48
N ASN A 189 -6.17 -1.23 9.53
CA ASN A 189 -5.32 -2.41 9.68
C ASN A 189 -3.89 -2.13 9.20
N LEU A 190 -3.74 -1.23 8.24
CA LEU A 190 -2.47 -0.85 7.63
C LEU A 190 -2.38 0.66 7.44
N LEU A 191 -1.17 1.17 7.57
CA LEU A 191 -0.83 2.58 7.35
C LEU A 191 0.05 2.70 6.10
N ALA A 192 -0.46 3.31 5.02
CA ALA A 192 0.32 3.55 3.81
C ALA A 192 1.13 4.84 3.94
N ILE A 193 2.45 4.68 4.01
CA ILE A 193 3.40 5.76 4.30
C ILE A 193 4.41 5.87 3.14
N SER A 194 4.75 7.10 2.74
CA SER A 194 5.81 7.39 1.76
C SER A 194 6.62 8.62 2.17
N GLY A 195 6.01 9.81 2.12
CA GLY A 195 6.71 11.07 2.31
C GLY A 195 7.43 11.20 3.65
N TYR A 196 6.84 10.72 4.74
CA TYR A 196 7.45 10.71 6.06
C TYR A 196 8.77 9.92 6.09
N VAL A 197 8.85 8.82 5.35
CA VAL A 197 10.05 7.97 5.31
C VAL A 197 11.09 8.53 4.34
N TRP A 198 10.69 8.82 3.09
CA TRP A 198 11.66 9.12 2.03
C TRP A 198 12.02 10.61 1.87
N LYS A 199 11.24 11.51 2.48
CA LYS A 199 11.43 12.98 2.39
C LYS A 199 11.68 13.62 3.74
N ASN A 200 11.99 12.83 4.76
CA ASN A 200 12.32 13.34 6.08
C ASN A 200 13.66 14.07 6.04
N LYS A 201 13.68 15.31 6.56
CA LYS A 201 14.91 16.12 6.58
C LYS A 201 15.75 15.88 7.84
N LYS A 202 15.14 15.36 8.91
CA LYS A 202 15.78 15.21 10.23
C LYS A 202 16.33 13.79 10.44
N TYR A 203 15.67 12.79 9.88
CA TYR A 203 15.96 11.38 10.15
C TYR A 203 16.18 10.60 8.86
N LYS A 204 17.09 9.61 8.89
CA LYS A 204 17.25 8.62 7.81
C LYS A 204 16.00 7.75 7.69
N PRO A 205 15.73 7.12 6.52
CA PRO A 205 14.53 6.32 6.32
C PRO A 205 14.29 5.25 7.39
N PHE A 206 15.31 4.52 7.81
CA PHE A 206 15.19 3.51 8.86
C PHE A 206 14.79 4.12 10.21
N GLU A 207 15.41 5.22 10.61
CA GLU A 207 15.13 5.91 11.88
C GLU A 207 13.68 6.41 11.95
N THR A 208 13.10 6.83 10.80
CA THR A 208 11.68 7.23 10.75
C THR A 208 10.74 6.08 11.07
N ILE A 209 11.08 4.87 10.60
CA ILE A 209 10.28 3.65 10.87
C ILE A 209 10.40 3.23 12.34
N GLU A 210 11.59 3.36 12.93
CA GLU A 210 11.78 3.03 14.35
C GLU A 210 10.97 3.92 15.30
N LYS A 211 10.69 5.16 14.90
CA LYS A 211 9.83 6.07 15.67
C LYS A 211 8.34 5.71 15.65
N ILE A 212 7.87 4.95 14.69
CA ILE A 212 6.50 4.40 14.65
C ILE A 212 6.50 3.12 15.51
N LYS A 213 5.89 3.19 16.67
CA LYS A 213 5.86 2.11 17.68
C LYS A 213 4.59 1.29 17.58
#